data_066a25a3d16185f78ef59723f5727598
#
_entry.id   066a25a3d16185f78ef59723f5727598
#
_cell.length_a   1.000
_cell.length_b   1.000
_cell.length_c   1.000
_cell.angle_alpha   90.00
_cell.angle_beta   90.00
_cell.angle_gamma   90.00
#
_symmetry.space_group_name_H-M   'P 1'
#
loop_
_entity.id
_entity.type
_entity.pdbx_description
1 polymer ?
#
loop_
_entity_poly.entity_id
_entity_poly.type
_entity_poly.pdbx_seq_one_letter_code
_entity_poly.pdbx_strand_id
1 'polypeptide(L)'
;MAYPDIVKVHFDPNFIYRTDAPVKGKVAIVSGGGSGHEPMHGGFVGFGMLDAACPGEVFTSPTPDQMLEAAKIVNSGEGVLFIVKNYSGDVMNFDMAADMAREEGIRVLNILIDDDVAVKDSLYTQGRRGVGTTVLAEKICGAAAERGYDLEKLANLCRKVNINGRSMGVALTSCTVPSAGKPTFELGEDEMEIGIGIHGEPGRKRMKLKTADEITELLALSIIEDIFYKRTIREWDEGKREWVDIELEDPTLKHGDKVLAFVNSMGGTASIELPIVYRKLHEICEKRGLKIIRNLIGPYITSLEMQGCSITLLKMDDEMIEFWDAPVKTAGLRWGM
;
A
#
# COMPACT_ATOMS: atom_id res chain seq x y z
N MET A 1 15.14 18.17 6.47
CA MET A 1 16.59 18.36 6.67
C MET A 1 17.39 17.11 6.27
N ALA A 2 16.91 15.88 6.45
CA ALA A 2 17.65 14.67 6.06
C ALA A 2 17.74 14.48 4.53
N TYR A 3 16.72 14.88 3.79
CA TYR A 3 16.61 14.70 2.32
C TYR A 3 16.15 16.00 1.64
N PRO A 4 16.89 17.15 1.78
CA PRO A 4 16.43 18.44 1.32
C PRO A 4 16.42 18.58 -0.20
N ASP A 5 17.07 17.70 -0.92
CA ASP A 5 17.11 17.58 -2.37
C ASP A 5 15.95 16.75 -2.95
N ILE A 6 15.19 16.07 -2.11
CA ILE A 6 14.06 15.21 -2.52
C ILE A 6 12.73 15.76 -2.04
N VAL A 7 12.65 16.18 -0.76
CA VAL A 7 11.37 16.52 -0.14
C VAL A 7 11.42 17.86 0.61
N LYS A 8 10.24 18.48 0.66
CA LYS A 8 9.90 19.60 1.57
C LYS A 8 8.83 19.12 2.55
N VAL A 9 8.77 19.77 3.72
CA VAL A 9 7.76 19.51 4.74
C VAL A 9 6.91 20.77 4.89
N HIS A 10 5.59 20.59 4.86
CA HIS A 10 4.61 21.58 5.29
C HIS A 10 4.21 21.27 6.73
N PHE A 11 4.10 22.29 7.59
CA PHE A 11 3.91 22.07 9.03
C PHE A 11 2.53 22.44 9.56
N ASP A 12 1.72 23.11 8.79
CA ASP A 12 0.35 23.48 9.21
C ASP A 12 -0.57 23.59 7.99
N PRO A 13 -1.30 22.54 7.65
CA PRO A 13 -1.28 21.16 8.19
C PRO A 13 -0.03 20.37 7.79
N ASN A 14 0.29 19.31 8.55
CA ASN A 14 1.50 18.51 8.32
C ASN A 14 1.38 17.61 7.08
N PHE A 15 2.27 17.77 6.11
CA PHE A 15 2.48 16.82 5.00
C PHE A 15 3.87 16.97 4.37
N ILE A 16 4.27 15.97 3.59
CA ILE A 16 5.55 15.91 2.89
C ILE A 16 5.26 15.95 1.40
N TYR A 17 6.04 16.73 0.63
CA TYR A 17 5.89 16.83 -0.83
C TYR A 17 7.22 16.98 -1.54
N ARG A 18 7.26 16.68 -2.83
CA ARG A 18 8.47 16.77 -3.67
C ARG A 18 9.01 18.21 -3.73
N THR A 19 10.33 18.34 -3.78
CA THR A 19 10.99 19.67 -3.89
C THR A 19 10.68 20.39 -5.19
N ASP A 20 10.41 19.64 -6.27
CA ASP A 20 10.11 20.13 -7.62
C ASP A 20 8.60 20.24 -7.92
N ALA A 21 7.73 19.98 -6.93
CA ALA A 21 6.29 20.15 -7.08
C ALA A 21 5.88 21.62 -7.21
N PRO A 22 4.82 21.94 -8.02
CA PRO A 22 4.08 21.03 -8.91
C PRO A 22 4.88 20.71 -10.17
N VAL A 23 4.86 19.44 -10.60
CA VAL A 23 5.55 19.00 -11.82
C VAL A 23 4.65 19.28 -13.03
N LYS A 24 5.05 20.21 -13.88
CA LYS A 24 4.25 20.67 -15.02
C LYS A 24 3.88 19.53 -15.98
N GLY A 25 2.60 19.44 -16.34
CA GLY A 25 2.08 18.46 -17.29
C GLY A 25 2.01 17.03 -16.77
N LYS A 26 2.10 16.85 -15.46
CA LYS A 26 2.06 15.55 -14.78
C LYS A 26 0.85 15.50 -13.85
N VAL A 27 0.10 14.41 -13.87
CA VAL A 27 -0.88 14.08 -12.84
C VAL A 27 -0.14 13.84 -11.53
N ALA A 28 -0.54 14.50 -10.46
CA ALA A 28 0.06 14.31 -9.16
C ALA A 28 -0.51 13.08 -8.45
N ILE A 29 0.33 12.40 -7.66
CA ILE A 29 -0.09 11.26 -6.85
C ILE A 29 0.10 11.59 -5.38
N VAL A 30 -0.98 11.48 -4.61
CA VAL A 30 -0.99 11.69 -3.16
C VAL A 30 -1.49 10.45 -2.46
N SER A 31 -0.86 10.08 -1.38
CA SER A 31 -1.31 9.03 -0.49
C SER A 31 -1.11 9.47 0.97
N GLY A 32 -1.55 8.65 1.90
CA GLY A 32 -1.43 8.96 3.32
C GLY A 32 -2.04 7.86 4.19
N GLY A 33 -1.94 8.07 5.46
CA GLY A 33 -2.43 7.17 6.50
C GLY A 33 -1.75 7.46 7.82
N GLY A 34 -2.04 6.67 8.84
CA GLY A 34 -1.39 6.81 10.14
C GLY A 34 0.13 6.66 10.04
N SER A 35 0.86 7.42 10.85
CA SER A 35 2.29 7.21 11.09
C SER A 35 2.52 5.86 11.79
N GLY A 36 3.74 5.32 11.74
CA GLY A 36 4.11 4.02 12.33
C GLY A 36 4.31 2.92 11.30
N HIS A 37 4.19 3.23 10.01
CA HIS A 37 4.37 2.29 8.90
C HIS A 37 5.59 2.62 8.03
N GLU A 38 6.47 3.51 8.49
CA GLU A 38 7.60 4.02 7.72
C GLU A 38 8.47 2.89 7.10
N PRO A 39 8.96 3.13 5.87
CA PRO A 39 8.97 4.36 5.07
C PRO A 39 7.64 4.75 4.41
N MET A 40 6.61 3.90 4.45
CA MET A 40 5.29 4.23 3.89
C MET A 40 4.60 5.30 4.75
N HIS A 41 4.09 6.40 4.24
CA HIS A 41 4.12 6.86 2.85
C HIS A 41 5.22 7.92 2.62
N GLY A 42 5.61 8.65 3.67
CA GLY A 42 6.52 9.81 3.59
C GLY A 42 7.87 9.52 2.95
N GLY A 43 8.42 8.32 3.20
CA GLY A 43 9.67 7.85 2.59
C GLY A 43 9.57 7.54 1.10
N PHE A 44 8.36 7.51 0.53
CA PHE A 44 8.12 7.24 -0.89
C PHE A 44 7.77 8.50 -1.70
N VAL A 45 7.87 9.68 -1.09
CA VAL A 45 7.74 10.95 -1.80
C VAL A 45 9.02 11.22 -2.61
N GLY A 46 8.85 11.43 -3.92
CA GLY A 46 9.93 11.73 -4.84
C GLY A 46 9.68 11.22 -6.25
N PHE A 47 10.69 11.37 -7.11
CA PHE A 47 10.61 10.96 -8.52
C PHE A 47 10.26 9.47 -8.67
N GLY A 48 9.27 9.18 -9.50
CA GLY A 48 8.84 7.82 -9.84
C GLY A 48 7.97 7.14 -8.78
N MET A 49 7.52 7.87 -7.74
CA MET A 49 6.53 7.44 -6.75
C MET A 49 5.55 8.58 -6.39
N LEU A 50 5.40 8.94 -5.12
CA LEU A 50 4.45 9.94 -4.66
C LEU A 50 4.92 11.37 -4.92
N ASP A 51 4.00 12.29 -5.19
CA ASP A 51 4.22 13.73 -5.21
C ASP A 51 4.04 14.35 -3.82
N ALA A 52 3.11 13.80 -3.01
CA ALA A 52 2.96 14.14 -1.61
C ALA A 52 2.45 12.96 -0.77
N ALA A 53 2.73 13.02 0.53
CA ALA A 53 2.24 12.08 1.53
C ALA A 53 1.73 12.83 2.76
N CYS A 54 0.54 12.45 3.25
CA CYS A 54 -0.12 13.04 4.39
C CYS A 54 -0.07 12.08 5.58
N PRO A 55 0.87 12.26 6.54
CA PRO A 55 0.93 11.44 7.74
C PRO A 55 -0.11 11.90 8.76
N GLY A 56 -0.91 10.99 9.25
CA GLY A 56 -1.73 11.19 10.45
C GLY A 56 -0.93 10.89 11.72
N GLU A 57 -1.58 11.00 12.87
CA GLU A 57 -1.04 10.52 14.15
C GLU A 57 -0.74 9.02 14.08
N VAL A 58 0.02 8.49 15.04
CA VAL A 58 0.40 7.07 15.01
C VAL A 58 -0.84 6.18 14.95
N PHE A 59 -0.93 5.37 13.89
CA PHE A 59 -2.05 4.48 13.56
C PHE A 59 -3.41 5.19 13.38
N THR A 60 -3.42 6.48 13.08
CA THR A 60 -4.63 7.29 12.91
C THR A 60 -4.62 7.97 11.56
N SER A 61 -5.74 7.94 10.86
CA SER A 61 -5.89 8.54 9.52
C SER A 61 -5.61 10.06 9.55
N PRO A 62 -4.98 10.60 8.48
CA PRO A 62 -4.79 12.05 8.33
C PRO A 62 -6.14 12.75 8.18
N THR A 63 -6.17 14.05 8.46
CA THR A 63 -7.36 14.88 8.33
C THR A 63 -7.58 15.37 6.89
N PRO A 64 -8.84 15.65 6.46
CA PRO A 64 -9.12 16.06 5.08
C PRO A 64 -8.36 17.30 4.61
N ASP A 65 -8.13 18.25 5.51
CA ASP A 65 -7.39 19.47 5.21
C ASP A 65 -5.91 19.20 4.84
N GLN A 66 -5.27 18.17 5.43
CA GLN A 66 -3.91 17.76 5.04
C GLN A 66 -3.87 17.33 3.57
N MET A 67 -4.81 16.48 3.12
CA MET A 67 -4.87 16.00 1.74
C MET A 67 -5.27 17.10 0.77
N LEU A 68 -6.20 17.98 1.16
CA LEU A 68 -6.60 19.12 0.35
C LEU A 68 -5.43 20.06 0.07
N GLU A 69 -4.72 20.49 1.11
CA GLU A 69 -3.58 21.39 0.96
C GLU A 69 -2.41 20.72 0.21
N ALA A 70 -2.18 19.42 0.43
CA ALA A 70 -1.22 18.67 -0.35
C ALA A 70 -1.61 18.66 -1.85
N ALA A 71 -2.88 18.36 -2.17
CA ALA A 71 -3.38 18.35 -3.53
C ALA A 71 -3.21 19.72 -4.21
N LYS A 72 -3.50 20.82 -3.52
CA LYS A 72 -3.29 22.19 -4.03
C LYS A 72 -1.83 22.46 -4.41
N ILE A 73 -0.89 22.04 -3.57
CA ILE A 73 0.54 22.31 -3.79
C ILE A 73 1.09 21.48 -4.94
N VAL A 74 0.65 20.21 -5.10
CA VAL A 74 1.24 19.32 -6.10
C VAL A 74 0.50 19.32 -7.44
N ASN A 75 -0.73 19.83 -7.51
CA ASN A 75 -1.52 19.87 -8.74
C ASN A 75 -0.92 20.83 -9.77
N SER A 76 -0.57 20.30 -10.95
CA SER A 76 -0.07 21.10 -12.08
C SER A 76 -1.18 21.56 -13.04
N GLY A 77 -2.45 21.22 -12.75
CA GLY A 77 -3.59 21.39 -13.65
C GLY A 77 -4.04 20.10 -14.33
N GLU A 78 -3.25 19.02 -14.26
CA GLU A 78 -3.57 17.71 -14.87
C GLU A 78 -4.43 16.82 -13.95
N GLY A 79 -4.67 17.24 -12.71
CA GLY A 79 -5.42 16.52 -11.70
C GLY A 79 -4.54 15.75 -10.72
N VAL A 80 -5.21 15.12 -9.74
CA VAL A 80 -4.58 14.40 -8.63
C VAL A 80 -5.20 13.01 -8.49
N LEU A 81 -4.37 11.98 -8.40
CA LEU A 81 -4.78 10.64 -8.01
C LEU A 81 -4.52 10.46 -6.52
N PHE A 82 -5.55 10.13 -5.74
CA PHE A 82 -5.43 9.65 -4.37
C PHE A 82 -5.34 8.12 -4.37
N ILE A 83 -4.27 7.57 -3.80
CA ILE A 83 -4.13 6.13 -3.53
C ILE A 83 -4.49 5.93 -2.06
N VAL A 84 -5.58 5.23 -1.79
CA VAL A 84 -6.20 5.14 -0.47
C VAL A 84 -6.18 3.71 0.03
N LYS A 85 -5.60 3.46 1.21
CA LYS A 85 -5.74 2.17 1.88
C LYS A 85 -7.16 2.01 2.40
N ASN A 86 -7.72 0.81 2.24
CA ASN A 86 -9.08 0.53 2.70
C ASN A 86 -9.15 0.39 4.23
N TYR A 87 -9.21 1.54 4.90
CA TYR A 87 -9.56 1.69 6.32
C TYR A 87 -10.64 2.78 6.41
N SER A 88 -11.65 2.59 7.24
CA SER A 88 -12.84 3.47 7.28
C SER A 88 -12.49 4.93 7.48
N GLY A 89 -11.52 5.24 8.33
CA GLY A 89 -11.04 6.61 8.55
C GLY A 89 -10.34 7.19 7.33
N ASP A 90 -9.44 6.41 6.70
CA ASP A 90 -8.74 6.84 5.48
C ASP A 90 -9.75 7.09 4.35
N VAL A 91 -10.65 6.13 4.09
CA VAL A 91 -11.67 6.25 3.03
C VAL A 91 -12.51 7.51 3.23
N MET A 92 -13.08 7.68 4.42
CA MET A 92 -13.94 8.83 4.72
C MET A 92 -13.19 10.17 4.56
N ASN A 93 -11.97 10.27 5.06
CA ASN A 93 -11.22 11.52 5.05
C ASN A 93 -10.68 11.85 3.65
N PHE A 94 -10.24 10.87 2.87
CA PHE A 94 -9.83 11.07 1.48
C PHE A 94 -11.00 11.41 0.57
N ASP A 95 -12.17 10.79 0.75
CA ASP A 95 -13.39 11.14 0.01
C ASP A 95 -13.80 12.59 0.28
N MET A 96 -13.80 13.00 1.55
CA MET A 96 -14.09 14.38 1.94
C MET A 96 -13.07 15.36 1.33
N ALA A 97 -11.77 15.05 1.39
CA ALA A 97 -10.73 15.88 0.80
C ALA A 97 -10.90 16.00 -0.73
N ALA A 98 -11.27 14.91 -1.40
CA ALA A 98 -11.52 14.91 -2.83
C ALA A 98 -12.72 15.77 -3.22
N ASP A 99 -13.81 15.71 -2.44
CA ASP A 99 -14.96 16.56 -2.66
C ASP A 99 -14.61 18.05 -2.48
N MET A 100 -13.90 18.39 -1.40
CA MET A 100 -13.40 19.76 -1.16
C MET A 100 -12.48 20.23 -2.31
N ALA A 101 -11.57 19.39 -2.79
CA ALA A 101 -10.67 19.72 -3.90
C ALA A 101 -11.43 19.96 -5.22
N ARG A 102 -12.48 19.16 -5.49
CA ARG A 102 -13.36 19.35 -6.67
C ARG A 102 -14.15 20.66 -6.59
N GLU A 103 -14.62 21.06 -5.40
CA GLU A 103 -15.26 22.36 -5.19
C GLU A 103 -14.30 23.53 -5.49
N GLU A 104 -12.99 23.34 -5.28
CA GLU A 104 -11.95 24.30 -5.65
C GLU A 104 -11.46 24.17 -7.11
N GLY A 105 -12.09 23.30 -7.92
CA GLY A 105 -11.78 23.12 -9.34
C GLY A 105 -10.62 22.19 -9.63
N ILE A 106 -10.13 21.42 -8.65
CA ILE A 106 -9.09 20.41 -8.85
C ILE A 106 -9.77 19.07 -9.19
N ARG A 107 -9.38 18.46 -10.32
CA ARG A 107 -9.83 17.11 -10.67
C ARG A 107 -9.16 16.10 -9.75
N VAL A 108 -9.93 15.28 -9.05
CA VAL A 108 -9.42 14.26 -8.13
C VAL A 108 -10.14 12.93 -8.35
N LEU A 109 -9.37 11.85 -8.47
CA LEU A 109 -9.88 10.48 -8.42
C LEU A 109 -9.27 9.74 -7.23
N ASN A 110 -10.11 8.97 -6.50
CA ASN A 110 -9.69 8.12 -5.40
C ASN A 110 -9.69 6.68 -5.87
N ILE A 111 -8.57 5.95 -5.68
CA ILE A 111 -8.51 4.51 -5.93
C ILE A 111 -8.16 3.79 -4.64
N LEU A 112 -9.04 2.85 -4.29
CA LEU A 112 -8.93 2.07 -3.07
C LEU A 112 -7.97 0.89 -3.25
N ILE A 113 -7.18 0.60 -2.21
CA ILE A 113 -6.34 -0.61 -2.12
C ILE A 113 -6.91 -1.51 -1.03
N ASP A 114 -7.26 -2.75 -1.39
CA ASP A 114 -7.96 -3.71 -0.53
C ASP A 114 -7.45 -5.16 -0.73
N ASP A 115 -6.15 -5.34 -0.58
CA ASP A 115 -5.40 -6.55 -0.98
C ASP A 115 -5.23 -7.62 0.11
N ASP A 116 -5.58 -7.34 1.38
CA ASP A 116 -5.36 -8.29 2.48
C ASP A 116 -6.38 -9.44 2.47
N VAL A 117 -5.90 -10.64 2.10
CA VAL A 117 -6.76 -11.84 2.03
C VAL A 117 -7.12 -12.42 3.41
N ALA A 118 -6.56 -11.88 4.49
CA ALA A 118 -6.79 -12.41 5.83
C ALA A 118 -8.25 -12.33 6.25
N VAL A 119 -8.91 -11.22 5.95
CA VAL A 119 -10.30 -10.95 6.36
C VAL A 119 -11.08 -10.37 5.18
N LYS A 120 -12.37 -10.68 5.09
CA LYS A 120 -13.26 -10.08 4.08
C LYS A 120 -13.88 -8.79 4.59
N ASP A 121 -14.12 -8.70 5.90
CA ASP A 121 -14.62 -7.52 6.61
C ASP A 121 -13.99 -7.48 8.00
N SER A 122 -13.69 -6.29 8.51
CA SER A 122 -13.16 -6.08 9.85
C SER A 122 -13.96 -5.01 10.59
N LEU A 123 -13.64 -4.79 11.86
CA LEU A 123 -14.23 -3.69 12.65
C LEU A 123 -13.86 -2.30 12.10
N TYR A 124 -12.82 -2.21 11.28
CA TYR A 124 -12.22 -0.97 10.79
C TYR A 124 -12.32 -0.80 9.28
N THR A 125 -12.83 -1.81 8.56
CA THR A 125 -12.95 -1.79 7.10
C THR A 125 -14.26 -2.42 6.66
N GLN A 126 -14.82 -1.88 5.60
CA GLN A 126 -15.80 -2.56 4.79
C GLN A 126 -15.04 -3.26 3.66
N GLY A 127 -14.99 -4.59 3.66
CA GLY A 127 -14.11 -5.36 2.78
C GLY A 127 -12.69 -5.59 3.34
N ARG A 128 -11.78 -6.01 2.48
CA ARG A 128 -10.37 -6.30 2.82
C ARG A 128 -9.61 -5.03 3.18
N ARG A 129 -8.63 -5.14 4.07
CA ARG A 129 -7.70 -4.07 4.42
C ARG A 129 -6.73 -3.79 3.27
N GLY A 130 -6.27 -2.55 3.14
CA GLY A 130 -5.19 -2.17 2.23
C GLY A 130 -3.83 -2.27 2.91
N VAL A 131 -2.92 -3.06 2.34
CA VAL A 131 -1.59 -3.33 2.92
C VAL A 131 -0.48 -3.30 1.85
N GLY A 132 0.22 -4.39 1.59
CA GLY A 132 1.45 -4.41 0.79
C GLY A 132 1.31 -3.94 -0.66
N THR A 133 0.17 -4.19 -1.31
CA THR A 133 -0.08 -3.72 -2.68
C THR A 133 -0.07 -2.19 -2.79
N THR A 134 -0.31 -1.46 -1.71
CA THR A 134 -0.20 0.00 -1.68
C THR A 134 1.18 0.49 -2.12
N VAL A 135 2.25 -0.09 -1.59
CA VAL A 135 3.64 0.25 -1.96
C VAL A 135 3.90 -0.01 -3.45
N LEU A 136 3.37 -1.11 -3.97
CA LEU A 136 3.52 -1.48 -5.38
C LEU A 136 2.73 -0.54 -6.29
N ALA A 137 1.51 -0.15 -5.89
CA ALA A 137 0.69 0.81 -6.60
C ALA A 137 1.34 2.20 -6.65
N GLU A 138 1.88 2.68 -5.52
CA GLU A 138 2.61 3.95 -5.46
C GLU A 138 3.81 3.98 -6.41
N LYS A 139 4.56 2.86 -6.51
CA LYS A 139 5.70 2.76 -7.43
C LYS A 139 5.27 2.68 -8.90
N ILE A 140 4.32 1.81 -9.23
CA ILE A 140 3.88 1.59 -10.62
C ILE A 140 3.17 2.83 -11.15
N CYS A 141 2.23 3.39 -10.39
CA CYS A 141 1.50 4.60 -10.78
C CYS A 141 2.42 5.84 -10.81
N GLY A 142 3.38 5.94 -9.86
CA GLY A 142 4.36 7.02 -9.86
C GLY A 142 5.19 7.05 -11.15
N ALA A 143 5.65 5.90 -11.60
CA ALA A 143 6.39 5.78 -12.86
C ALA A 143 5.51 6.10 -14.08
N ALA A 144 4.25 5.65 -14.10
CA ALA A 144 3.30 5.93 -15.18
C ALA A 144 2.97 7.44 -15.26
N ALA A 145 2.82 8.10 -14.11
CA ALA A 145 2.62 9.55 -14.06
C ALA A 145 3.83 10.33 -14.62
N GLU A 146 5.07 9.90 -14.32
CA GLU A 146 6.29 10.48 -14.91
C GLU A 146 6.36 10.28 -16.42
N ARG A 147 5.65 9.29 -16.99
CA ARG A 147 5.52 9.04 -18.43
C ARG A 147 4.34 9.76 -19.07
N GLY A 148 3.62 10.61 -18.33
CA GLY A 148 2.54 11.44 -18.84
C GLY A 148 1.20 10.73 -19.00
N TYR A 149 0.92 9.71 -18.20
CA TYR A 149 -0.44 9.14 -18.12
C TYR A 149 -1.41 10.21 -17.61
N ASP A 150 -2.55 10.33 -18.30
CA ASP A 150 -3.66 11.16 -17.82
C ASP A 150 -4.34 10.54 -16.60
N LEU A 151 -5.19 11.31 -15.95
CA LEU A 151 -5.79 10.93 -14.67
C LEU A 151 -6.62 9.64 -14.75
N GLU A 152 -7.40 9.45 -15.84
CA GLU A 152 -8.22 8.26 -16.03
C GLU A 152 -7.38 7.01 -16.30
N LYS A 153 -6.35 7.12 -17.14
CA LYS A 153 -5.44 5.99 -17.40
C LYS A 153 -4.69 5.60 -16.15
N LEU A 154 -4.28 6.61 -15.36
CA LEU A 154 -3.57 6.38 -14.11
C LEU A 154 -4.46 5.70 -13.07
N ALA A 155 -5.72 6.14 -12.94
CA ALA A 155 -6.72 5.52 -12.08
C ALA A 155 -7.01 4.07 -12.50
N ASN A 156 -7.15 3.81 -13.81
CA ASN A 156 -7.34 2.46 -14.35
C ASN A 156 -6.13 1.56 -14.07
N LEU A 157 -4.91 2.08 -14.20
CA LEU A 157 -3.69 1.33 -13.86
C LEU A 157 -3.64 1.03 -12.37
N CYS A 158 -3.96 1.98 -11.49
CA CYS A 158 -4.00 1.79 -10.05
C CYS A 158 -5.01 0.72 -9.65
N ARG A 159 -6.22 0.76 -10.22
CA ARG A 159 -7.25 -0.27 -10.02
C ARG A 159 -6.78 -1.64 -10.51
N LYS A 160 -6.12 -1.69 -11.67
CA LYS A 160 -5.52 -2.92 -12.21
C LYS A 160 -4.46 -3.50 -11.27
N VAL A 161 -3.60 -2.66 -10.66
CA VAL A 161 -2.64 -3.11 -9.64
C VAL A 161 -3.37 -3.66 -8.44
N ASN A 162 -4.40 -2.96 -7.93
CA ASN A 162 -5.16 -3.41 -6.77
C ASN A 162 -5.78 -4.80 -6.96
N ILE A 163 -6.56 -5.00 -8.02
CA ILE A 163 -7.26 -6.29 -8.25
C ILE A 163 -6.31 -7.48 -8.50
N ASN A 164 -5.06 -7.21 -8.89
CA ASN A 164 -4.03 -8.23 -9.14
C ASN A 164 -3.10 -8.47 -7.93
N GLY A 165 -3.21 -7.66 -6.89
CA GLY A 165 -2.42 -7.79 -5.66
C GLY A 165 -3.13 -8.59 -4.57
N ARG A 166 -2.37 -9.39 -3.81
CA ARG A 166 -2.87 -10.12 -2.63
C ARG A 166 -1.80 -10.19 -1.58
N SER A 167 -2.20 -9.92 -0.35
CA SER A 167 -1.30 -9.87 0.79
C SER A 167 -1.80 -10.71 1.96
N MET A 168 -0.85 -11.21 2.76
CA MET A 168 -1.12 -11.88 4.03
C MET A 168 0.04 -11.67 4.98
N GLY A 169 -0.26 -11.33 6.24
CA GLY A 169 0.73 -11.08 7.28
C GLY A 169 0.69 -12.08 8.43
N VAL A 170 1.75 -12.08 9.23
CA VAL A 170 1.87 -12.79 10.50
C VAL A 170 2.54 -11.90 11.53
N ALA A 171 2.07 -11.90 12.78
CA ALA A 171 2.76 -11.33 13.93
C ALA A 171 3.33 -12.42 14.80
N LEU A 172 4.56 -12.19 15.28
CA LEU A 172 5.26 -13.00 16.29
C LEU A 172 5.31 -12.26 17.63
N THR A 173 5.15 -10.94 17.63
CA THR A 173 4.94 -10.09 18.81
C THR A 173 3.88 -9.03 18.50
N SER A 174 3.38 -8.38 19.54
CA SER A 174 2.60 -7.15 19.40
C SER A 174 3.50 -5.94 19.11
N CYS A 175 2.88 -4.79 18.84
CA CYS A 175 3.54 -3.49 18.83
C CYS A 175 2.93 -2.57 19.89
N THR A 176 3.66 -1.49 20.24
CA THR A 176 3.25 -0.55 21.28
C THR A 176 3.09 0.84 20.70
N VAL A 177 1.84 1.30 20.60
CA VAL A 177 1.58 2.71 20.22
C VAL A 177 2.08 3.62 21.35
N PRO A 178 2.98 4.58 21.07
CA PRO A 178 3.61 5.42 22.12
C PRO A 178 2.61 6.12 23.04
N SER A 179 1.51 6.64 22.49
CA SER A 179 0.46 7.31 23.28
C SER A 179 -0.31 6.38 24.21
N ALA A 180 -0.42 5.08 23.86
CA ALA A 180 -1.11 4.07 24.67
C ALA A 180 -0.19 3.50 25.76
N GLY A 181 1.13 3.45 25.52
CA GLY A 181 2.15 2.94 26.43
C GLY A 181 2.00 1.45 26.82
N LYS A 182 1.23 0.69 26.04
CA LYS A 182 0.98 -0.75 26.21
C LYS A 182 0.81 -1.43 24.86
N PRO A 183 1.07 -2.76 24.78
CA PRO A 183 0.86 -3.54 23.56
C PRO A 183 -0.57 -3.40 23.02
N THR A 184 -0.71 -3.40 21.68
CA THR A 184 -2.01 -3.33 20.99
C THR A 184 -2.83 -4.61 21.20
N PHE A 185 -2.15 -5.73 21.39
CA PHE A 185 -2.75 -7.03 21.77
C PHE A 185 -1.72 -7.85 22.57
N GLU A 186 -2.17 -8.90 23.21
CA GLU A 186 -1.29 -9.84 23.93
C GLU A 186 -1.03 -11.07 23.06
N LEU A 187 0.22 -11.54 23.02
CA LEU A 187 0.66 -12.76 22.34
C LEU A 187 1.69 -13.47 23.21
N GLY A 188 1.51 -14.77 23.43
CA GLY A 188 2.47 -15.57 24.19
C GLY A 188 3.78 -15.79 23.42
N GLU A 189 4.88 -16.03 24.12
CA GLU A 189 6.22 -16.22 23.51
C GLU A 189 6.27 -17.40 22.52
N ASP A 190 5.40 -18.39 22.69
CA ASP A 190 5.27 -19.58 21.83
C ASP A 190 4.06 -19.51 20.89
N GLU A 191 3.52 -18.32 20.66
CA GLU A 191 2.35 -18.08 19.81
C GLU A 191 2.67 -17.17 18.63
N MET A 192 1.80 -17.24 17.61
CA MET A 192 1.79 -16.33 16.49
C MET A 192 0.34 -16.02 16.06
N GLU A 193 0.13 -14.85 15.47
CA GLU A 193 -1.17 -14.43 14.93
C GLU A 193 -1.11 -14.37 13.40
N ILE A 194 -1.83 -15.28 12.71
CA ILE A 194 -1.90 -15.31 11.24
C ILE A 194 -2.98 -14.35 10.75
N GLY A 195 -2.62 -13.52 9.76
CA GLY A 195 -3.53 -12.53 9.15
C GLY A 195 -3.68 -11.26 9.96
N ILE A 196 -2.69 -10.95 10.80
CA ILE A 196 -2.65 -9.68 11.57
C ILE A 196 -2.69 -8.47 10.63
N GLY A 197 -3.38 -7.41 11.04
CA GLY A 197 -3.35 -6.12 10.36
C GLY A 197 -2.15 -5.28 10.78
N ILE A 198 -1.86 -4.25 10.00
CA ILE A 198 -0.69 -3.38 10.22
C ILE A 198 -0.82 -2.45 11.44
N HIS A 199 -2.00 -2.34 12.04
CA HIS A 199 -2.21 -1.63 13.32
C HIS A 199 -2.39 -2.61 14.50
N GLY A 200 -2.15 -3.91 14.29
CA GLY A 200 -2.41 -4.94 15.29
C GLY A 200 -3.88 -5.38 15.35
N GLU A 201 -4.66 -5.15 14.29
CA GLU A 201 -6.03 -5.64 14.20
C GLU A 201 -6.05 -7.18 14.13
N PRO A 202 -7.01 -7.83 14.82
CA PRO A 202 -7.08 -9.29 14.87
C PRO A 202 -7.00 -9.94 13.49
N GLY A 203 -6.23 -11.02 13.41
CA GLY A 203 -6.07 -11.83 12.23
C GLY A 203 -7.14 -12.92 12.09
N ARG A 204 -6.81 -13.94 11.29
CA ARG A 204 -7.65 -15.14 11.12
C ARG A 204 -7.58 -16.08 12.29
N LYS A 205 -6.38 -16.26 12.87
CA LYS A 205 -6.14 -17.31 13.83
C LYS A 205 -4.84 -17.10 14.63
N ARG A 206 -4.98 -17.19 15.95
CA ARG A 206 -3.86 -17.41 16.87
C ARG A 206 -3.52 -18.89 16.94
N MET A 207 -2.24 -19.21 16.93
CA MET A 207 -1.75 -20.58 16.96
C MET A 207 -0.32 -20.65 17.53
N LYS A 208 0.16 -21.85 17.82
CA LYS A 208 1.53 -22.09 18.27
C LYS A 208 2.53 -21.64 17.21
N LEU A 209 3.64 -21.08 17.68
CA LEU A 209 4.77 -20.66 16.84
C LEU A 209 5.25 -21.83 15.98
N LYS A 210 5.52 -21.55 14.74
CA LYS A 210 6.00 -22.51 13.72
C LYS A 210 7.36 -22.08 13.16
N THR A 211 7.96 -22.99 12.39
CA THR A 211 9.17 -22.66 11.63
C THR A 211 8.90 -21.63 10.54
N ALA A 212 9.93 -20.91 10.12
CA ALA A 212 9.81 -19.93 9.03
C ALA A 212 9.22 -20.54 7.73
N ASP A 213 9.60 -21.78 7.42
CA ASP A 213 9.10 -22.51 6.26
C ASP A 213 7.58 -22.79 6.36
N GLU A 214 7.11 -23.26 7.53
CA GLU A 214 5.69 -23.53 7.75
C GLU A 214 4.87 -22.21 7.77
N ILE A 215 5.40 -21.16 8.36
CA ILE A 215 4.77 -19.83 8.35
C ILE A 215 4.64 -19.33 6.91
N THR A 216 5.73 -19.38 6.15
CA THR A 216 5.72 -18.94 4.74
C THR A 216 4.72 -19.75 3.92
N GLU A 217 4.60 -21.06 4.15
CA GLU A 217 3.64 -21.91 3.46
C GLU A 217 2.20 -21.50 3.78
N LEU A 218 1.87 -21.23 5.05
CA LEU A 218 0.56 -20.75 5.47
C LEU A 218 0.18 -19.43 4.79
N LEU A 219 1.10 -18.46 4.74
CA LEU A 219 0.88 -17.16 4.10
C LEU A 219 0.73 -17.30 2.59
N ALA A 220 1.68 -17.99 1.93
CA ALA A 220 1.70 -18.14 0.49
C ALA A 220 0.47 -18.91 -0.04
N LEU A 221 0.08 -20.00 0.62
CA LEU A 221 -1.10 -20.75 0.21
C LEU A 221 -2.40 -19.95 0.41
N SER A 222 -2.49 -19.16 1.49
CA SER A 222 -3.64 -18.25 1.70
C SER A 222 -3.80 -17.26 0.55
N ILE A 223 -2.68 -16.77 -0.01
CA ILE A 223 -2.66 -15.85 -1.16
C ILE A 223 -2.97 -16.58 -2.47
N ILE A 224 -2.30 -17.71 -2.74
CA ILE A 224 -2.38 -18.42 -4.02
C ILE A 224 -3.74 -19.11 -4.19
N GLU A 225 -4.31 -19.60 -3.11
CA GLU A 225 -5.61 -20.30 -3.08
C GLU A 225 -6.80 -19.38 -2.84
N ASP A 226 -6.56 -18.07 -2.78
CA ASP A 226 -7.63 -17.07 -2.73
C ASP A 226 -8.28 -16.94 -4.11
N ILE A 227 -9.41 -17.63 -4.27
CA ILE A 227 -9.97 -17.92 -5.61
C ILE A 227 -11.05 -16.98 -6.09
N PHE A 228 -11.67 -16.22 -5.21
CA PHE A 228 -12.77 -15.37 -5.65
C PHE A 228 -13.05 -14.26 -4.64
N TYR A 229 -12.82 -13.03 -5.04
CA TYR A 229 -13.24 -11.87 -4.26
C TYR A 229 -13.99 -10.89 -5.15
N LYS A 230 -15.31 -10.87 -4.98
CA LYS A 230 -16.17 -9.82 -5.55
C LYS A 230 -16.56 -8.86 -4.47
N ARG A 231 -16.51 -7.58 -4.79
CA ARG A 231 -16.98 -6.51 -3.92
C ARG A 231 -17.49 -5.34 -4.72
N THR A 232 -18.34 -4.57 -4.08
CA THR A 232 -18.76 -3.26 -4.55
C THR A 232 -17.93 -2.21 -3.84
N ILE A 233 -17.31 -1.31 -4.59
CA ILE A 233 -16.59 -0.15 -4.08
C ILE A 233 -17.22 1.12 -4.61
N ARG A 234 -17.02 2.22 -3.91
CA ARG A 234 -17.51 3.53 -4.31
C ARG A 234 -16.38 4.30 -4.99
N GLU A 235 -16.63 4.78 -6.21
CA GLU A 235 -15.68 5.61 -6.96
C GLU A 235 -16.36 6.85 -7.53
N TRP A 236 -15.58 7.91 -7.79
CA TRP A 236 -16.06 9.10 -8.44
C TRP A 236 -16.14 8.93 -9.95
N ASP A 237 -17.32 9.14 -10.54
CA ASP A 237 -17.54 9.19 -11.99
C ASP A 237 -17.47 10.65 -12.46
N GLU A 238 -16.39 11.02 -13.15
CA GLU A 238 -16.20 12.39 -13.65
C GLU A 238 -17.25 12.81 -14.69
N GLY A 239 -17.72 11.89 -15.50
CA GLY A 239 -18.73 12.17 -16.52
C GLY A 239 -20.10 12.51 -15.94
N LYS A 240 -20.49 11.80 -14.87
CA LYS A 240 -21.72 12.02 -14.14
C LYS A 240 -21.57 13.06 -13.03
N ARG A 241 -20.35 13.32 -12.57
CA ARG A 241 -20.02 14.17 -11.41
C ARG A 241 -20.72 13.71 -10.13
N GLU A 242 -20.67 12.41 -9.89
CA GLU A 242 -21.24 11.77 -8.70
C GLU A 242 -20.42 10.55 -8.27
N TRP A 243 -20.56 10.17 -7.01
CA TRP A 243 -20.04 8.91 -6.50
C TRP A 243 -20.93 7.76 -6.98
N VAL A 244 -20.33 6.75 -7.61
CA VAL A 244 -21.01 5.56 -8.12
C VAL A 244 -20.47 4.29 -7.52
N ASP A 245 -21.31 3.29 -7.39
CA ASP A 245 -20.92 1.95 -6.99
C ASP A 245 -20.41 1.17 -8.23
N ILE A 246 -19.22 0.60 -8.13
CA ILE A 246 -18.66 -0.28 -9.15
C ILE A 246 -18.38 -1.66 -8.58
N GLU A 247 -18.62 -2.70 -9.37
CA GLU A 247 -18.27 -4.07 -9.00
C GLU A 247 -16.84 -4.39 -9.44
N LEU A 248 -16.03 -4.87 -8.51
CA LEU A 248 -14.69 -5.39 -8.78
C LEU A 248 -14.65 -6.89 -8.52
N GLU A 249 -13.88 -7.59 -9.34
CA GLU A 249 -13.61 -9.00 -9.21
C GLU A 249 -12.10 -9.26 -9.38
N ASP A 250 -11.49 -9.89 -8.39
CA ASP A 250 -10.07 -10.21 -8.45
C ASP A 250 -9.83 -11.45 -9.31
N PRO A 251 -8.90 -11.41 -10.28
CA PRO A 251 -8.52 -12.58 -11.04
C PRO A 251 -7.73 -13.56 -10.17
N THR A 252 -8.00 -14.87 -10.28
CA THR A 252 -7.21 -15.89 -9.59
C THR A 252 -5.81 -16.01 -10.16
N LEU A 253 -4.83 -16.32 -9.31
CA LEU A 253 -3.49 -16.70 -9.74
C LEU A 253 -3.52 -18.08 -10.41
N LYS A 254 -2.92 -18.19 -11.61
CA LYS A 254 -2.93 -19.39 -12.43
C LYS A 254 -1.53 -19.85 -12.78
N HIS A 255 -1.37 -21.13 -13.06
CA HIS A 255 -0.13 -21.68 -13.61
C HIS A 255 0.33 -20.88 -14.84
N GLY A 256 1.58 -20.48 -14.83
CA GLY A 256 2.21 -19.66 -15.87
C GLY A 256 2.17 -18.15 -15.62
N ASP A 257 1.39 -17.68 -14.65
CA ASP A 257 1.34 -16.24 -14.33
C ASP A 257 2.70 -15.72 -13.86
N LYS A 258 3.03 -14.51 -14.34
CA LYS A 258 4.20 -13.74 -13.88
C LYS A 258 3.81 -12.97 -12.61
N VAL A 259 4.60 -13.03 -11.57
CA VAL A 259 4.32 -12.31 -10.32
C VAL A 259 5.54 -11.52 -9.82
N LEU A 260 5.27 -10.39 -9.18
CA LEU A 260 6.20 -9.74 -8.28
C LEU A 260 5.96 -10.29 -6.86
N ALA A 261 7.03 -10.72 -6.20
CA ALA A 261 6.98 -11.19 -4.81
C ALA A 261 7.54 -10.12 -3.87
N PHE A 262 6.70 -9.61 -2.96
CA PHE A 262 7.11 -8.67 -1.94
C PHE A 262 7.11 -9.38 -0.58
N VAL A 263 8.28 -9.45 0.07
CA VAL A 263 8.46 -9.96 1.44
C VAL A 263 8.83 -8.79 2.34
N ASN A 264 7.92 -8.43 3.22
CA ASN A 264 7.99 -7.24 4.04
C ASN A 264 8.22 -7.58 5.51
N SER A 265 9.15 -6.89 6.18
CA SER A 265 9.25 -6.90 7.65
C SER A 265 8.16 -6.01 8.25
N MET A 266 7.53 -6.49 9.31
CA MET A 266 6.58 -5.67 10.09
C MET A 266 7.29 -4.61 10.98
N GLY A 267 8.62 -4.55 10.95
CA GLY A 267 9.47 -3.59 11.66
C GLY A 267 10.45 -4.23 12.63
N GLY A 268 10.00 -5.15 13.46
CA GLY A 268 10.84 -5.84 14.45
C GLY A 268 11.58 -7.06 13.93
N THR A 269 11.25 -7.58 12.74
CA THR A 269 11.96 -8.73 12.14
C THR A 269 13.22 -8.26 11.42
N ALA A 270 14.36 -8.86 11.76
CA ALA A 270 15.65 -8.51 11.18
C ALA A 270 15.72 -8.82 9.68
N SER A 271 16.40 -7.94 8.91
CA SER A 271 16.51 -8.08 7.45
C SER A 271 17.13 -9.41 7.01
N ILE A 272 17.96 -10.06 7.83
CA ILE A 272 18.56 -11.36 7.52
C ILE A 272 17.55 -12.51 7.47
N GLU A 273 16.39 -12.36 8.14
CA GLU A 273 15.34 -13.39 8.19
C GLU A 273 14.46 -13.38 6.93
N LEU A 274 14.29 -12.22 6.31
CA LEU A 274 13.39 -12.08 5.14
C LEU A 274 13.81 -12.92 3.93
N PRO A 275 15.10 -13.08 3.60
CA PRO A 275 15.55 -14.01 2.55
C PRO A 275 15.20 -15.47 2.82
N ILE A 276 15.08 -15.89 4.08
CA ILE A 276 14.63 -17.25 4.44
C ILE A 276 13.17 -17.44 4.02
N VAL A 277 12.32 -16.45 4.34
CA VAL A 277 10.90 -16.41 3.91
C VAL A 277 10.83 -16.40 2.37
N TYR A 278 11.63 -15.54 1.71
CA TYR A 278 11.64 -15.45 0.24
C TYR A 278 12.07 -16.76 -0.43
N ARG A 279 13.10 -17.44 0.09
CA ARG A 279 13.53 -18.75 -0.42
C ARG A 279 12.37 -19.75 -0.43
N LYS A 280 11.65 -19.85 0.69
CA LYS A 280 10.51 -20.78 0.79
C LYS A 280 9.35 -20.35 -0.09
N LEU A 281 9.06 -19.05 -0.18
CA LEU A 281 8.05 -18.51 -1.09
C LEU A 281 8.35 -18.85 -2.55
N HIS A 282 9.63 -18.73 -2.96
CA HIS A 282 10.09 -19.10 -4.31
C HIS A 282 9.82 -20.56 -4.62
N GLU A 283 10.19 -21.48 -3.71
CA GLU A 283 9.91 -22.92 -3.86
C GLU A 283 8.43 -23.23 -4.03
N ILE A 284 7.56 -22.53 -3.26
CA ILE A 284 6.11 -22.72 -3.33
C ILE A 284 5.56 -22.19 -4.66
N CYS A 285 5.97 -20.99 -5.07
CA CYS A 285 5.55 -20.40 -6.34
C CYS A 285 5.96 -21.30 -7.52
N GLU A 286 7.20 -21.80 -7.53
CA GLU A 286 7.68 -22.73 -8.57
C GLU A 286 6.84 -24.01 -8.62
N LYS A 287 6.56 -24.65 -7.48
CA LYS A 287 5.70 -25.84 -7.38
C LYS A 287 4.26 -25.59 -7.86
N ARG A 288 3.75 -24.37 -7.68
CA ARG A 288 2.42 -23.94 -8.14
C ARG A 288 2.43 -23.42 -9.58
N GLY A 289 3.61 -23.39 -10.23
CA GLY A 289 3.79 -22.92 -11.61
C GLY A 289 3.68 -21.42 -11.78
N LEU A 290 3.82 -20.64 -10.70
CA LEU A 290 3.95 -19.18 -10.74
C LEU A 290 5.39 -18.78 -11.03
N LYS A 291 5.60 -17.74 -11.86
CA LYS A 291 6.93 -17.26 -12.22
C LYS A 291 7.23 -15.96 -11.48
N ILE A 292 8.05 -16.01 -10.43
CA ILE A 292 8.54 -14.78 -9.80
C ILE A 292 9.52 -14.10 -10.77
N ILE A 293 9.13 -12.94 -11.28
CA ILE A 293 9.93 -12.18 -12.25
C ILE A 293 10.57 -10.93 -11.65
N ARG A 294 10.03 -10.45 -10.54
CA ARG A 294 10.57 -9.34 -9.75
C ARG A 294 10.34 -9.62 -8.27
N ASN A 295 11.14 -8.98 -7.43
CA ASN A 295 10.94 -9.04 -5.98
C ASN A 295 11.21 -7.70 -5.31
N LEU A 296 10.67 -7.56 -4.10
CA LEU A 296 10.99 -6.52 -3.15
C LEU A 296 11.12 -7.18 -1.77
N ILE A 297 12.25 -6.99 -1.08
CA ILE A 297 12.51 -7.63 0.21
C ILE A 297 13.05 -6.58 1.18
N GLY A 298 12.35 -6.32 2.28
CA GLY A 298 12.78 -5.32 3.25
C GLY A 298 11.63 -4.75 4.07
N PRO A 299 11.90 -3.78 4.96
CA PRO A 299 10.90 -3.08 5.76
C PRO A 299 10.33 -1.89 4.97
N TYR A 300 9.23 -2.08 4.26
CA TYR A 300 8.63 -1.04 3.41
C TYR A 300 7.22 -0.61 3.85
N ILE A 301 6.53 -1.47 4.60
CA ILE A 301 5.28 -1.17 5.30
C ILE A 301 5.35 -1.85 6.66
N THR A 302 5.71 -1.08 7.68
CA THR A 302 5.97 -1.60 9.03
C THR A 302 4.74 -1.45 9.94
N SER A 303 4.86 -1.93 11.15
CA SER A 303 3.91 -1.78 12.24
C SER A 303 4.68 -1.52 13.53
N LEU A 304 5.36 -0.36 13.58
CA LEU A 304 6.30 0.01 14.64
C LEU A 304 7.36 -1.09 14.87
N GLU A 305 7.45 -1.64 16.09
CA GLU A 305 8.41 -2.69 16.47
C GLU A 305 7.86 -4.12 16.37
N MET A 306 6.69 -4.34 15.75
CA MET A 306 6.10 -5.68 15.62
C MET A 306 7.08 -6.64 14.93
N GLN A 307 7.39 -7.76 15.60
CA GLN A 307 8.06 -8.87 14.94
C GLN A 307 7.06 -9.65 14.11
N GLY A 308 7.43 -9.95 12.90
CA GLY A 308 6.59 -10.63 11.93
C GLY A 308 6.94 -10.21 10.51
N CYS A 309 6.23 -10.75 9.56
CA CYS A 309 6.39 -10.42 8.16
C CYS A 309 5.06 -10.47 7.42
N SER A 310 5.02 -9.86 6.24
CA SER A 310 3.93 -10.05 5.30
C SER A 310 4.46 -10.42 3.93
N ILE A 311 3.65 -11.16 3.17
CA ILE A 311 3.91 -11.52 1.78
C ILE A 311 2.84 -10.86 0.94
N THR A 312 3.27 -10.23 -0.17
CA THR A 312 2.39 -9.76 -1.23
C THR A 312 2.80 -10.41 -2.54
N LEU A 313 1.86 -10.98 -3.26
CA LEU A 313 2.03 -11.40 -4.64
C LEU A 313 1.20 -10.50 -5.54
N LEU A 314 1.85 -9.82 -6.49
CA LEU A 314 1.21 -9.02 -7.52
C LEU A 314 1.35 -9.72 -8.85
N LYS A 315 0.25 -10.12 -9.48
CA LYS A 315 0.25 -10.61 -10.86
C LYS A 315 0.59 -9.45 -11.80
N MET A 316 1.60 -9.66 -12.64
CA MET A 316 2.19 -8.63 -13.49
C MET A 316 1.91 -8.89 -14.97
N ASP A 317 1.53 -7.85 -15.69
CA ASP A 317 1.62 -7.80 -17.14
C ASP A 317 2.83 -6.95 -17.59
N ASP A 318 3.02 -6.84 -18.90
CA ASP A 318 4.19 -6.16 -19.46
C ASP A 318 4.19 -4.65 -19.18
N GLU A 319 3.01 -4.00 -19.07
CA GLU A 319 2.86 -2.60 -18.68
C GLU A 319 3.31 -2.37 -17.23
N MET A 320 2.83 -3.19 -16.30
CA MET A 320 3.24 -3.09 -14.89
C MET A 320 4.73 -3.37 -14.70
N ILE A 321 5.31 -4.32 -15.49
CA ILE A 321 6.75 -4.62 -15.46
C ILE A 321 7.55 -3.39 -15.91
N GLU A 322 7.15 -2.74 -16.99
CA GLU A 322 7.81 -1.54 -17.49
C GLU A 322 7.86 -0.44 -16.43
N PHE A 323 6.73 -0.16 -15.77
CA PHE A 323 6.65 0.88 -14.73
C PHE A 323 7.31 0.47 -13.42
N TRP A 324 7.30 -0.80 -13.08
CA TRP A 324 8.07 -1.29 -11.93
C TRP A 324 9.58 -1.09 -12.14
N ASP A 325 10.10 -1.42 -13.31
CA ASP A 325 11.52 -1.32 -13.64
C ASP A 325 11.99 0.13 -13.87
N ALA A 326 11.07 1.06 -14.08
CA ALA A 326 11.38 2.47 -14.31
C ALA A 326 12.11 3.11 -13.12
N PRO A 327 12.98 4.11 -13.37
CA PRO A 327 13.76 4.77 -12.33
C PRO A 327 12.89 5.34 -11.19
N VAL A 328 13.45 5.29 -9.96
CA VAL A 328 12.83 5.87 -8.77
C VAL A 328 13.89 6.50 -7.86
N LYS A 329 13.56 7.67 -7.29
CA LYS A 329 14.42 8.37 -6.35
C LYS A 329 13.57 8.98 -5.24
N THR A 330 13.48 8.26 -4.13
CA THR A 330 12.85 8.71 -2.88
C THR A 330 13.80 8.47 -1.71
N ALA A 331 13.40 8.83 -0.50
CA ALA A 331 14.19 8.52 0.70
C ALA A 331 14.20 7.01 0.99
N GLY A 332 13.07 6.32 0.79
CA GLY A 332 12.87 4.90 1.14
C GLY A 332 13.10 3.91 -0.01
N LEU A 333 13.14 4.37 -1.26
CA LEU A 333 13.30 3.50 -2.43
C LEU A 333 14.11 4.19 -3.53
N ARG A 334 15.10 3.48 -4.07
CA ARG A 334 15.99 4.05 -5.09
C ARG A 334 16.58 2.99 -6.02
N TRP A 335 16.35 3.14 -7.33
CA TRP A 335 17.06 2.42 -8.40
C TRP A 335 16.99 3.14 -9.73
N GLY A 336 17.86 2.79 -10.67
CA GLY A 336 17.84 3.32 -12.05
C GLY A 336 18.21 4.80 -12.20
N MET A 337 18.75 5.42 -11.16
CA MET A 337 19.13 6.83 -11.12
C MET A 337 20.62 6.99 -10.86
#